data_654305ca23f83454c4c15ab6d09fead8
#
_entry.id   654305ca23f83454c4c15ab6d09fead8
#
_cell.length_a   1.000
_cell.length_b   1.000
_cell.length_c   1.000
_cell.angle_alpha   90.00
_cell.angle_beta   90.00
_cell.angle_gamma   90.00
#
_symmetry.space_group_name_H-M   'P 1'
#
loop_
_entity.id
_entity.type
_entity.pdbx_description
1 polymer ?
#
loop_
_entity_poly.entity_id
_entity_poly.type
_entity_poly.pdbx_seq_one_letter_code
_entity_poly.pdbx_strand_id
1 'polypeptide(L)'
;VIRPNTPVKNSKQQSVGLMFKKSEQAHMFYGMEGVARADERRFAMGVLSAALGGGMSSRLFQEIREKRGLAYSVYAYAQQFAGSGLLGFYAGCNPSKAVEVVEIIRSILTDVADNGMTHEEIERAKGAVRGSLVLSQEDSGSRMSRIGKNEIVYGQVMDFDDILKAISGVS
;
A
#
# COMPACT_ATOMS: atom_id res chain seq x y z
N VAL A 1 1.57 -3.80 -28.47
CA VAL A 1 2.73 -2.89 -28.43
C VAL A 1 3.50 -3.18 -27.15
N ILE A 2 4.60 -3.92 -27.27
CA ILE A 2 5.49 -4.17 -26.14
C ILE A 2 6.19 -2.85 -25.83
N ARG A 3 5.83 -2.24 -24.69
CA ARG A 3 6.56 -1.07 -24.19
C ARG A 3 7.92 -1.56 -23.66
N PRO A 4 9.04 -0.96 -24.09
CA PRO A 4 10.33 -1.33 -23.54
C PRO A 4 10.32 -1.09 -22.02
N ASN A 5 10.81 -2.08 -21.29
CA ASN A 5 10.95 -2.03 -19.83
C ASN A 5 12.21 -1.18 -19.50
N THR A 6 12.15 0.10 -19.82
CA THR A 6 13.24 1.03 -19.55
C THR A 6 13.11 1.45 -18.08
N PRO A 7 14.12 1.17 -17.24
CA PRO A 7 14.10 1.65 -15.85
C PRO A 7 14.00 3.18 -15.87
N VAL A 8 12.95 3.69 -15.30
CA VAL A 8 12.82 5.14 -15.08
C VAL A 8 13.83 5.51 -14.01
N LYS A 9 14.90 6.22 -14.38
CA LYS A 9 15.76 6.87 -13.40
C LYS A 9 14.92 7.93 -12.69
N ASN A 10 14.58 7.67 -11.45
CA ASN A 10 13.99 8.70 -10.59
C ASN A 10 15.03 9.82 -10.42
N SER A 11 14.87 10.91 -11.16
CA SER A 11 15.60 12.14 -10.84
C SER A 11 15.02 12.64 -9.52
N LYS A 12 15.81 12.59 -8.45
CA LYS A 12 15.48 13.21 -7.17
C LYS A 12 15.52 14.74 -7.35
N GLN A 13 14.52 15.30 -7.99
CA GLN A 13 14.29 16.74 -7.93
C GLN A 13 13.55 17.03 -6.63
N GLN A 14 14.27 17.50 -5.63
CA GLN A 14 13.69 18.13 -4.46
C GLN A 14 13.15 19.50 -4.90
N SER A 15 11.87 19.55 -5.27
CA SER A 15 11.16 20.81 -5.46
C SER A 15 10.13 20.96 -4.34
N VAL A 16 10.18 22.07 -3.65
CA VAL A 16 9.16 22.46 -2.67
C VAL A 16 8.23 23.45 -3.34
N GLY A 17 6.97 23.05 -3.55
CA GLY A 17 5.91 23.94 -3.99
C GLY A 17 5.03 24.31 -2.81
N LEU A 18 4.74 25.60 -2.61
CA LEU A 18 3.83 26.08 -1.58
C LEU A 18 2.61 26.71 -2.22
N MET A 19 1.43 26.22 -1.83
CA MET A 19 0.14 26.83 -2.17
C MET A 19 -0.66 27.05 -0.89
N PHE A 20 -1.04 28.28 -0.62
CA PHE A 20 -1.85 28.60 0.56
C PHE A 20 -3.33 28.39 0.27
N LYS A 21 -3.96 27.50 1.05
CA LYS A 21 -5.41 27.25 1.00
C LYS A 21 -5.91 27.08 2.43
N LYS A 22 -6.98 27.79 2.79
CA LYS A 22 -7.66 27.58 4.07
C LYS A 22 -8.38 26.23 4.02
N SER A 23 -8.09 25.33 4.97
CA SER A 23 -8.70 24.01 5.09
C SER A 23 -8.95 23.71 6.57
N GLU A 24 -10.03 22.98 6.83
CA GLU A 24 -10.35 22.51 8.19
C GLU A 24 -9.56 21.25 8.57
N GLN A 25 -9.05 20.53 7.59
CA GLN A 25 -8.26 19.31 7.78
C GLN A 25 -6.89 19.42 7.12
N ALA A 26 -5.89 18.83 7.75
CA ALA A 26 -4.61 18.54 7.14
C ALA A 26 -4.66 17.15 6.49
N HIS A 27 -4.34 17.12 5.21
CA HIS A 27 -4.21 15.89 4.43
C HIS A 27 -2.74 15.63 4.17
N MET A 28 -2.22 14.56 4.74
CA MET A 28 -0.82 14.20 4.64
C MET A 28 -0.64 12.96 3.78
N PHE A 29 0.33 13.05 2.86
CA PHE A 29 0.79 11.93 2.07
C PHE A 29 2.27 11.73 2.34
N TYR A 30 2.63 10.55 2.78
CA TYR A 30 4.00 10.12 2.96
C TYR A 30 4.27 8.97 1.99
N GLY A 31 5.33 9.07 1.20
CA GLY A 31 5.64 8.08 0.18
C GLY A 31 7.09 7.64 0.23
N MET A 32 7.33 6.38 -0.05
CA MET A 32 8.65 5.81 -0.25
C MET A 32 8.67 4.94 -1.50
N GLU A 33 9.85 4.63 -1.98
CA GLU A 33 10.03 3.76 -3.12
C GLU A 33 9.47 2.37 -2.83
N GLY A 34 8.62 1.90 -3.73
CA GLY A 34 8.05 0.56 -3.72
C GLY A 34 8.67 -0.31 -4.82
N VAL A 35 8.05 -1.44 -5.12
CA VAL A 35 8.51 -2.38 -6.12
C VAL A 35 7.74 -2.23 -7.43
N ALA A 36 8.43 -2.49 -8.56
CA ALA A 36 7.80 -2.48 -9.86
C ALA A 36 6.77 -3.62 -10.00
N ARG A 37 5.86 -3.47 -10.96
CA ARG A 37 4.76 -4.41 -11.18
C ARG A 37 5.21 -5.82 -11.55
N ALA A 38 6.31 -5.96 -12.27
CA ALA A 38 6.88 -7.26 -12.65
C ALA A 38 7.76 -7.90 -11.55
N ASP A 39 8.01 -7.18 -10.46
CA ASP A 39 8.81 -7.69 -9.34
C ASP A 39 8.02 -8.73 -8.53
N GLU A 40 8.62 -9.86 -8.23
CA GLU A 40 7.98 -10.92 -7.47
C GLU A 40 7.65 -10.49 -6.03
N ARG A 41 8.42 -9.55 -5.48
CA ARG A 41 8.17 -8.95 -4.16
C ARG A 41 6.88 -8.16 -4.07
N ARG A 42 6.17 -7.95 -5.19
CA ARG A 42 4.87 -7.25 -5.21
C ARG A 42 3.83 -7.87 -4.26
N PHE A 43 3.88 -9.19 -4.06
CA PHE A 43 2.97 -9.88 -3.15
C PHE A 43 3.30 -9.58 -1.70
N ALA A 44 4.59 -9.59 -1.34
CA ALA A 44 5.05 -9.17 -0.01
C ALA A 44 4.73 -7.69 0.25
N MET A 45 4.92 -6.81 -0.75
CA MET A 45 4.55 -5.40 -0.66
C MET A 45 3.04 -5.21 -0.45
N GLY A 46 2.21 -6.02 -1.09
CA GLY A 46 0.75 -6.02 -0.89
C GLY A 46 0.36 -6.43 0.53
N VAL A 47 0.96 -7.49 1.05
CA VAL A 47 0.74 -7.96 2.43
C VAL A 47 1.23 -6.92 3.44
N LEU A 48 2.44 -6.36 3.24
CA LEU A 48 2.98 -5.30 4.09
C LEU A 48 2.07 -4.07 4.12
N SER A 49 1.61 -3.61 2.96
CA SER A 49 0.67 -2.49 2.85
C SER A 49 -0.64 -2.77 3.60
N ALA A 50 -1.18 -4.00 3.50
CA ALA A 50 -2.38 -4.41 4.21
C ALA A 50 -2.15 -4.48 5.74
N ALA A 51 -1.03 -5.01 6.19
CA ALA A 51 -0.67 -5.08 7.60
C ALA A 51 -0.47 -3.70 8.23
N LEU A 52 0.14 -2.77 7.47
CA LEU A 52 0.39 -1.40 7.92
C LEU A 52 -0.88 -0.53 7.95
N GLY A 53 -1.72 -0.60 6.92
CA GLY A 53 -2.85 0.33 6.80
C GLY A 53 -4.03 -0.17 5.97
N GLY A 54 -4.19 -1.48 5.80
CA GLY A 54 -5.25 -2.06 4.96
C GLY A 54 -6.61 -2.27 5.65
N GLY A 55 -6.76 -1.90 6.92
CA GLY A 55 -8.04 -2.10 7.64
C GLY A 55 -7.96 -1.76 9.11
N MET A 56 -9.06 -2.02 9.84
CA MET A 56 -9.20 -1.65 11.25
C MET A 56 -8.18 -2.34 12.18
N SER A 57 -7.70 -3.51 11.84
CA SER A 57 -6.68 -4.23 12.61
C SER A 57 -5.25 -3.90 12.20
N SER A 58 -5.06 -2.99 11.25
CA SER A 58 -3.73 -2.56 10.79
C SER A 58 -3.04 -1.66 11.83
N ARG A 59 -1.70 -1.69 11.80
CA ARG A 59 -0.88 -1.00 12.79
C ARG A 59 -1.15 0.52 12.84
N LEU A 60 -1.23 1.19 11.69
CA LEU A 60 -1.53 2.62 11.60
C LEU A 60 -2.93 2.96 12.11
N PHE A 61 -3.93 2.15 11.76
CA PHE A 61 -5.30 2.37 12.21
C PHE A 61 -5.40 2.25 13.73
N GLN A 62 -4.81 1.20 14.31
CA GLN A 62 -4.81 0.97 15.74
C GLN A 62 -4.06 2.09 16.49
N GLU A 63 -2.87 2.48 16.04
CA GLU A 63 -2.05 3.44 16.76
C GLU A 63 -2.55 4.88 16.64
N ILE A 64 -3.02 5.28 15.47
CA ILE A 64 -3.36 6.68 15.18
C ILE A 64 -4.84 6.94 15.43
N ARG A 65 -5.72 6.05 14.99
CA ARG A 65 -7.16 6.27 15.08
C ARG A 65 -7.76 5.69 16.36
N GLU A 66 -7.57 4.40 16.65
CA GLU A 66 -8.25 3.76 17.79
C GLU A 66 -7.67 4.18 19.13
N LYS A 67 -6.35 4.11 19.31
CA LYS A 67 -5.73 4.39 20.60
C LYS A 67 -5.62 5.88 20.91
N ARG A 68 -5.43 6.72 19.90
CA ARG A 68 -5.13 8.15 20.08
C ARG A 68 -6.18 9.10 19.52
N GLY A 69 -7.09 8.65 18.66
CA GLY A 69 -8.13 9.48 18.05
C GLY A 69 -7.59 10.65 17.21
N LEU A 70 -6.37 10.54 16.67
CA LEU A 70 -5.67 11.66 16.01
C LEU A 70 -6.13 11.89 14.58
N ALA A 71 -6.57 10.84 13.88
CA ALA A 71 -7.00 10.93 12.49
C ALA A 71 -8.29 10.14 12.28
N TYR A 72 -9.20 10.70 11.50
CA TYR A 72 -10.43 10.01 11.09
C TYR A 72 -10.14 8.97 10.02
N SER A 73 -9.26 9.29 9.09
CA SER A 73 -8.87 8.41 7.99
C SER A 73 -7.36 8.24 7.98
N VAL A 74 -6.91 6.99 8.06
CA VAL A 74 -5.49 6.62 7.94
C VAL A 74 -5.41 5.27 7.23
N TYR A 75 -4.55 5.18 6.21
CA TYR A 75 -4.34 3.95 5.46
C TYR A 75 -2.97 3.93 4.77
N ALA A 76 -2.54 2.73 4.42
CA ALA A 76 -1.40 2.49 3.55
C ALA A 76 -1.86 1.91 2.21
N TYR A 77 -1.11 2.17 1.16
CA TYR A 77 -1.37 1.62 -0.16
C TYR A 77 -0.08 1.39 -0.93
N ALA A 78 -0.08 0.38 -1.77
CA ALA A 78 1.01 0.10 -2.70
C ALA A 78 0.54 0.35 -4.13
N GLN A 79 1.28 1.15 -4.88
CA GLN A 79 1.08 1.35 -6.32
C GLN A 79 2.27 0.79 -7.08
N GLN A 80 1.99 0.05 -8.15
CA GLN A 80 2.99 -0.63 -8.94
C GLN A 80 2.86 -0.20 -10.41
N PHE A 81 3.94 0.35 -10.94
CA PHE A 81 4.07 0.78 -12.33
C PHE A 81 5.00 -0.16 -13.09
N ALA A 82 5.14 0.01 -14.40
CA ALA A 82 5.96 -0.88 -15.23
C ALA A 82 7.43 -0.91 -14.78
N GLY A 83 8.01 0.24 -14.43
CA GLY A 83 9.43 0.35 -14.05
C GLY A 83 9.69 0.88 -12.65
N SER A 84 8.66 1.09 -11.83
CA SER A 84 8.79 1.66 -10.49
C SER A 84 7.61 1.26 -9.61
N GLY A 85 7.67 1.58 -8.33
CA GLY A 85 6.56 1.43 -7.40
C GLY A 85 6.57 2.49 -6.32
N LEU A 86 5.47 2.58 -5.60
CA LEU A 86 5.27 3.48 -4.47
C LEU A 86 4.59 2.71 -3.34
N LEU A 87 5.15 2.81 -2.14
CA LEU A 87 4.44 2.52 -0.91
C LEU A 87 4.06 3.85 -0.28
N GLY A 88 2.76 4.11 -0.18
CA GLY A 88 2.23 5.37 0.29
C GLY A 88 1.42 5.22 1.57
N PHE A 89 1.41 6.28 2.36
CA PHE A 89 0.64 6.41 3.59
C PHE A 89 -0.14 7.70 3.55
N TYR A 90 -1.39 7.64 3.94
CA TYR A 90 -2.27 8.78 4.03
C TYR A 90 -2.80 8.93 5.44
N ALA A 91 -2.89 10.17 5.90
CA ALA A 91 -3.62 10.51 7.11
C ALA A 91 -4.35 11.85 6.94
N GLY A 92 -5.63 11.85 7.29
CA GLY A 92 -6.48 13.05 7.38
C GLY A 92 -6.75 13.37 8.84
N CYS A 93 -6.25 14.50 9.35
CA CYS A 93 -6.33 14.87 10.75
C CYS A 93 -6.58 16.36 10.95
N ASN A 94 -6.80 16.78 12.22
CA ASN A 94 -6.79 18.18 12.57
C ASN A 94 -5.39 18.78 12.32
N PRO A 95 -5.27 19.99 11.73
CA PRO A 95 -3.97 20.63 11.47
C PRO A 95 -3.05 20.71 12.70
N SER A 96 -3.60 20.95 13.89
CA SER A 96 -2.84 21.00 15.15
C SER A 96 -2.21 19.63 15.54
N LYS A 97 -2.70 18.52 14.96
CA LYS A 97 -2.23 17.16 15.22
C LYS A 97 -1.31 16.60 14.13
N ALA A 98 -1.10 17.37 13.06
CA ALA A 98 -0.36 16.88 11.89
C ALA A 98 1.06 16.41 12.23
N VAL A 99 1.80 17.17 13.02
CA VAL A 99 3.17 16.83 13.43
C VAL A 99 3.19 15.53 14.24
N GLU A 100 2.31 15.42 15.24
CA GLU A 100 2.20 14.20 16.08
C GLU A 100 1.90 12.95 15.22
N VAL A 101 0.98 13.06 14.26
CA VAL A 101 0.65 11.96 13.35
C VAL A 101 1.84 11.55 12.48
N VAL A 102 2.61 12.52 11.94
CA VAL A 102 3.81 12.23 11.16
C VAL A 102 4.87 11.52 12.01
N GLU A 103 5.08 11.93 13.24
CA GLU A 103 6.04 11.30 14.15
C GLU A 103 5.65 9.85 14.46
N ILE A 104 4.35 9.58 14.68
CA ILE A 104 3.86 8.22 14.90
C ILE A 104 4.06 7.36 13.64
N ILE A 105 3.72 7.86 12.46
CA ILE A 105 3.95 7.13 11.20
C ILE A 105 5.44 6.79 11.05
N ARG A 106 6.33 7.76 11.27
CA ARG A 106 7.78 7.53 11.18
C ARG A 106 8.26 6.49 12.18
N SER A 107 7.80 6.58 13.45
CA SER A 107 8.15 5.61 14.49
C SER A 107 7.72 4.19 14.10
N ILE A 108 6.50 4.03 13.58
CA ILE A 108 5.99 2.73 13.11
C ILE A 108 6.83 2.20 11.95
N LEU A 109 7.18 3.04 11.00
CA LEU A 109 7.99 2.62 9.84
C LEU A 109 9.42 2.26 10.26
N THR A 110 10.01 2.99 11.20
CA THR A 110 11.32 2.66 11.76
C THR A 110 11.25 1.32 12.51
N ASP A 111 10.25 1.12 13.36
CA ASP A 111 10.08 -0.15 14.07
C ASP A 111 9.93 -1.34 13.11
N VAL A 112 9.15 -1.17 12.04
CA VAL A 112 9.01 -2.22 11.01
C VAL A 112 10.31 -2.47 10.24
N ALA A 113 11.10 -1.44 10.00
CA ALA A 113 12.40 -1.59 9.33
C ALA A 113 13.43 -2.33 10.22
N ASP A 114 13.40 -2.07 11.54
CA ASP A 114 14.36 -2.62 12.47
C ASP A 114 13.96 -4.01 12.97
N ASN A 115 12.69 -4.23 13.24
CA ASN A 115 12.15 -5.42 13.90
C ASN A 115 11.24 -6.29 13.03
N GLY A 116 10.82 -5.79 11.87
CA GLY A 116 9.86 -6.47 10.99
C GLY A 116 8.42 -6.36 11.48
N MET A 117 7.56 -7.13 10.82
CA MET A 117 6.17 -7.35 11.22
C MET A 117 6.07 -8.65 12.03
N THR A 118 5.18 -8.69 13.00
CA THR A 118 4.92 -9.93 13.73
C THR A 118 4.25 -10.97 12.84
N HIS A 119 4.47 -12.25 13.14
CA HIS A 119 3.82 -13.34 12.40
C HIS A 119 2.29 -13.21 12.40
N GLU A 120 1.72 -12.79 13.52
CA GLU A 120 0.27 -12.58 13.64
C GLU A 120 -0.26 -11.45 12.73
N GLU A 121 0.48 -10.34 12.60
CA GLU A 121 0.13 -9.25 11.69
C GLU A 121 0.20 -9.70 10.23
N ILE A 122 1.23 -10.47 9.88
CA ILE A 122 1.41 -11.02 8.53
C ILE A 122 0.25 -11.97 8.20
N GLU A 123 -0.09 -12.90 9.07
CA GLU A 123 -1.17 -13.87 8.82
C GLU A 123 -2.55 -13.19 8.74
N ARG A 124 -2.83 -12.20 9.59
CA ARG A 124 -4.05 -11.39 9.46
C ARG A 124 -4.12 -10.66 8.13
N ALA A 125 -3.02 -10.03 7.70
CA ALA A 125 -2.97 -9.31 6.44
C ALA A 125 -3.14 -10.25 5.24
N LYS A 126 -2.49 -11.42 5.24
CA LYS A 126 -2.71 -12.46 4.24
C LYS A 126 -4.17 -12.88 4.16
N GLY A 127 -4.78 -13.12 5.32
CA GLY A 127 -6.21 -13.47 5.42
C GLY A 127 -7.11 -12.41 4.79
N ALA A 128 -6.88 -11.14 5.12
CA ALA A 128 -7.64 -10.01 4.58
C ALA A 128 -7.45 -9.86 3.04
N VAL A 129 -6.22 -9.95 2.56
CA VAL A 129 -5.92 -9.85 1.12
C VAL A 129 -6.54 -11.01 0.35
N ARG A 130 -6.40 -12.24 0.85
CA ARG A 130 -7.02 -13.44 0.24
C ARG A 130 -8.54 -13.34 0.22
N GLY A 131 -9.15 -12.95 1.34
CA GLY A 131 -10.60 -12.78 1.43
C GLY A 131 -11.12 -11.76 0.42
N SER A 132 -10.48 -10.60 0.32
CA SER A 132 -10.82 -9.58 -0.67
C SER A 132 -10.68 -10.07 -2.11
N LEU A 133 -9.64 -10.83 -2.41
CA LEU A 133 -9.43 -11.42 -3.73
C LEU A 133 -10.52 -12.45 -4.07
N VAL A 134 -10.86 -13.34 -3.14
CA VAL A 134 -11.92 -14.34 -3.34
C VAL A 134 -13.26 -13.66 -3.60
N LEU A 135 -13.64 -12.70 -2.76
CA LEU A 135 -14.88 -11.94 -2.94
C LEU A 135 -14.92 -11.18 -4.27
N SER A 136 -13.77 -10.68 -4.75
CA SER A 136 -13.69 -10.01 -6.06
C SER A 136 -13.99 -10.93 -7.24
N GLN A 137 -13.93 -12.27 -7.06
CA GLN A 137 -14.28 -13.21 -8.12
C GLN A 137 -15.80 -13.34 -8.34
N GLU A 138 -16.61 -12.94 -7.39
CA GLU A 138 -18.08 -12.93 -7.54
C GLU A 138 -18.54 -11.79 -8.43
N ASP A 139 -17.78 -10.69 -8.50
CA ASP A 139 -18.08 -9.55 -9.35
C ASP A 139 -17.51 -9.72 -10.77
N SER A 140 -18.39 -9.74 -11.75
CA SER A 140 -18.02 -9.90 -13.17
C SER A 140 -17.13 -8.77 -13.70
N GLY A 141 -17.33 -7.53 -13.21
CA GLY A 141 -16.52 -6.37 -13.57
C GLY A 141 -15.08 -6.49 -13.05
N SER A 142 -14.91 -6.94 -11.81
CA SER A 142 -13.61 -7.22 -11.21
C SER A 142 -12.87 -8.34 -11.94
N ARG A 143 -13.57 -9.41 -12.29
CA ARG A 143 -12.99 -10.52 -13.09
C ARG A 143 -12.55 -10.04 -14.47
N MET A 144 -13.39 -9.32 -15.17
CA MET A 144 -13.08 -8.73 -16.48
C MET A 144 -11.83 -7.83 -16.38
N SER A 145 -11.83 -6.92 -15.41
CA SER A 145 -10.72 -5.99 -15.19
C SER A 145 -9.41 -6.70 -14.87
N ARG A 146 -9.46 -7.77 -14.07
CA ARG A 146 -8.29 -8.58 -13.74
C ARG A 146 -7.73 -9.25 -14.99
N ILE A 147 -8.58 -9.94 -15.77
CA ILE A 147 -8.16 -10.64 -16.99
C ILE A 147 -7.58 -9.63 -17.99
N GLY A 148 -8.30 -8.55 -18.28
CA GLY A 148 -7.86 -7.55 -19.24
C GLY A 148 -6.56 -6.84 -18.81
N LYS A 149 -6.43 -6.47 -17.53
CA LYS A 149 -5.19 -5.89 -17.02
C LYS A 149 -4.02 -6.86 -17.09
N ASN A 150 -4.23 -8.12 -16.73
CA ASN A 150 -3.15 -9.11 -16.76
C ASN A 150 -2.65 -9.34 -18.18
N GLU A 151 -3.55 -9.46 -19.14
CA GLU A 151 -3.19 -9.62 -20.55
C GLU A 151 -2.42 -8.39 -21.08
N ILE A 152 -2.97 -7.19 -20.86
CA ILE A 152 -2.36 -5.96 -21.37
C ILE A 152 -1.00 -5.66 -20.72
N VAL A 153 -0.84 -6.00 -19.46
CA VAL A 153 0.31 -5.58 -18.65
C VAL A 153 1.40 -6.64 -18.63
N TYR A 154 1.03 -7.89 -18.51
CA TYR A 154 1.98 -9.01 -18.36
C TYR A 154 2.05 -9.89 -19.61
N GLY A 155 1.12 -9.73 -20.56
CA GLY A 155 1.01 -10.61 -21.73
C GLY A 155 0.53 -12.03 -21.37
N GLN A 156 0.05 -12.22 -20.16
CA GLN A 156 -0.48 -13.51 -19.68
C GLN A 156 -1.44 -13.27 -18.51
N VAL A 157 -2.43 -14.11 -18.40
CA VAL A 157 -3.35 -14.14 -17.27
C VAL A 157 -2.82 -15.10 -16.23
N MET A 158 -2.41 -14.58 -15.07
CA MET A 158 -2.05 -15.46 -13.93
C MET A 158 -3.26 -16.23 -13.45
N ASP A 159 -3.05 -17.52 -13.17
CA ASP A 159 -4.05 -18.34 -12.53
C ASP A 159 -4.37 -17.78 -11.13
N PHE A 160 -5.63 -17.88 -10.75
CA PHE A 160 -6.10 -17.34 -9.47
C PHE A 160 -5.47 -18.10 -8.28
N ASP A 161 -5.33 -19.39 -8.40
CA ASP A 161 -4.72 -20.22 -7.36
C ASP A 161 -3.23 -19.92 -7.18
N ASP A 162 -2.53 -19.56 -8.25
CA ASP A 162 -1.12 -19.17 -8.18
C ASP A 162 -0.95 -17.81 -7.46
N ILE A 163 -1.89 -16.90 -7.66
CA ILE A 163 -1.92 -15.63 -6.89
C ILE A 163 -2.12 -15.94 -5.40
N LEU A 164 -3.07 -16.81 -5.06
CA LEU A 164 -3.33 -17.19 -3.66
C LEU A 164 -2.13 -17.90 -3.02
N LYS A 165 -1.44 -18.77 -3.77
CA LYS A 165 -0.19 -19.43 -3.32
C LYS A 165 0.91 -18.40 -3.08
N ALA A 166 1.11 -17.46 -3.99
CA ALA A 166 2.13 -16.41 -3.86
C ALA A 166 1.90 -15.54 -2.61
N ILE A 167 0.64 -15.17 -2.32
CA ILE A 167 0.29 -14.44 -1.10
C ILE A 167 0.54 -15.30 0.15
N SER A 168 0.16 -16.57 0.10
CA SER A 168 0.35 -17.51 1.23
C SER A 168 1.82 -17.74 1.55
N GLY A 169 2.69 -17.70 0.55
CA GLY A 169 4.14 -17.88 0.67
C GLY A 169 4.91 -16.68 1.21
N VAL A 170 4.25 -15.53 1.44
CA VAL A 170 4.91 -14.37 2.06
C VAL A 170 5.26 -14.69 3.51
N SER A 171 6.48 -14.40 3.92
CA SER A 171 7.00 -14.61 5.29
C SER A 171 7.53 -13.33 5.88
#